data_b4c300a73864941e82e3c8e69d47af12
#
_entry.id   b4c300a73864941e82e3c8e69d47af12
#
_cell.length_a   1.000
_cell.length_b   1.000
_cell.length_c   1.000
_cell.angle_alpha   90.00
_cell.angle_beta   90.00
_cell.angle_gamma   90.00
#
_symmetry.space_group_name_H-M   'P 1'
#
loop_
_entity.id
_entity.type
_entity.pdbx_description
1 polymer ?
#
loop_
_entity_poly.entity_id
_entity_poly.type
_entity_poly.pdbx_seq_one_letter_code
_entity_poly.pdbx_strand_id
1 'polypeptide(L)'
;MKFIDVKSAIIGVLITLLFLSIYGFRPETDELGHLIVKSITVEDDRGVVMGYMGNGYMQTYNTFGEPTLFVGTGKDGGGYLRAYNGEGDESAYVGTGRMGGGYIRTYNNSGRETSYLGTGSDNSGQLRIYDKQGNCPELSEPVPRYEVCLLYTSPSPRD
;
A
#
# COMPACT_ATOMS: atom_id res chain seq x y z
N MET A 1 -36.22 -62.19 24.60
CA MET A 1 -35.87 -60.74 24.47
C MET A 1 -34.49 -60.54 25.09
N LYS A 2 -33.47 -60.15 24.29
CA LYS A 2 -32.17 -59.77 24.84
C LYS A 2 -32.26 -58.36 25.39
N PHE A 3 -32.11 -58.18 26.69
CA PHE A 3 -32.02 -56.85 27.27
C PHE A 3 -30.74 -56.19 26.82
N ILE A 4 -30.88 -55.05 26.18
CA ILE A 4 -29.72 -54.19 25.84
C ILE A 4 -29.15 -53.70 27.17
N ASP A 5 -27.89 -54.00 27.44
CA ASP A 5 -27.21 -53.49 28.61
C ASP A 5 -27.08 -51.95 28.49
N VAL A 6 -27.76 -51.25 29.39
CA VAL A 6 -27.81 -49.78 29.42
C VAL A 6 -26.40 -49.19 29.52
N LYS A 7 -25.45 -49.85 30.18
CA LYS A 7 -24.07 -49.39 30.29
C LYS A 7 -23.37 -49.43 28.92
N SER A 8 -23.57 -50.49 28.14
CA SER A 8 -23.00 -50.61 26.79
C SER A 8 -23.59 -49.58 25.81
N ALA A 9 -24.89 -49.24 25.95
CA ALA A 9 -25.53 -48.22 25.18
C ALA A 9 -24.95 -46.81 25.48
N ILE A 10 -24.75 -46.48 26.76
CA ILE A 10 -24.15 -45.20 27.20
C ILE A 10 -22.71 -45.07 26.69
N ILE A 11 -21.91 -46.12 26.79
CA ILE A 11 -20.52 -46.11 26.29
C ILE A 11 -20.51 -45.92 24.79
N GLY A 12 -21.38 -46.56 24.02
CA GLY A 12 -21.52 -46.38 22.59
C GLY A 12 -21.84 -44.93 22.19
N VAL A 13 -22.79 -44.30 22.88
CA VAL A 13 -23.14 -42.88 22.64
C VAL A 13 -21.98 -41.95 22.96
N LEU A 14 -21.26 -42.16 24.09
CA LEU A 14 -20.11 -41.34 24.46
C LEU A 14 -18.94 -41.48 23.46
N ILE A 15 -18.68 -42.68 22.95
CA ILE A 15 -17.66 -42.91 21.94
C ILE A 15 -18.07 -42.20 20.62
N THR A 16 -19.32 -42.29 20.22
CA THR A 16 -19.82 -41.61 19.03
C THR A 16 -19.71 -40.08 19.16
N LEU A 17 -20.09 -39.52 20.31
CA LEU A 17 -19.95 -38.08 20.56
C LEU A 17 -18.49 -37.65 20.57
N LEU A 18 -17.58 -38.47 21.16
CA LEU A 18 -16.15 -38.20 21.12
C LEU A 18 -15.60 -38.20 19.67
N PHE A 19 -16.01 -39.18 18.86
CA PHE A 19 -15.65 -39.24 17.44
C PHE A 19 -16.19 -38.03 16.69
N LEU A 20 -17.42 -37.62 16.89
CA LEU A 20 -18.01 -36.43 16.29
C LEU A 20 -17.30 -35.15 16.69
N SER A 21 -16.85 -35.03 17.96
CA SER A 21 -16.09 -33.88 18.45
C SER A 21 -14.66 -33.83 17.87
N ILE A 22 -14.03 -34.96 17.63
CA ILE A 22 -12.66 -35.02 17.09
C ILE A 22 -12.65 -34.87 15.57
N TYR A 23 -13.64 -35.43 14.88
CA TYR A 23 -13.68 -35.45 13.41
C TYR A 23 -14.69 -34.47 12.79
N GLY A 24 -15.72 -34.05 13.55
CA GLY A 24 -16.75 -33.13 13.09
C GLY A 24 -16.39 -31.65 13.15
N PHE A 25 -15.39 -31.26 13.95
CA PHE A 25 -14.87 -29.90 14.06
C PHE A 25 -13.45 -29.82 13.49
N ARG A 26 -13.24 -30.24 12.26
CA ARG A 26 -12.17 -29.65 11.49
C ARG A 26 -12.76 -28.35 10.94
N PRO A 27 -12.25 -27.16 11.30
CA PRO A 27 -12.49 -25.99 10.48
C PRO A 27 -11.90 -26.35 9.11
N GLU A 28 -12.77 -26.59 8.12
CA GLU A 28 -12.33 -26.47 6.75
C GLU A 28 -11.75 -25.05 6.70
N THR A 29 -10.45 -24.96 6.51
CA THR A 29 -9.83 -23.74 5.99
C THR A 29 -10.43 -23.60 4.61
N ASP A 30 -11.58 -22.96 4.52
CA ASP A 30 -12.11 -22.50 3.26
C ASP A 30 -11.02 -21.62 2.65
N GLU A 31 -10.25 -22.18 1.72
CA GLU A 31 -9.45 -21.36 0.81
C GLU A 31 -10.45 -20.47 0.10
N LEU A 32 -10.54 -19.22 0.53
CA LEU A 32 -11.32 -18.17 -0.13
C LEU A 32 -10.70 -17.97 -1.52
N GLY A 33 -11.06 -18.82 -2.47
CA GLY A 33 -10.46 -18.81 -3.81
C GLY A 33 -10.70 -17.50 -4.56
N HIS A 34 -11.85 -16.85 -4.36
CA HIS A 34 -12.18 -15.56 -4.96
C HIS A 34 -13.20 -14.82 -4.09
N LEU A 35 -12.77 -13.67 -3.53
CA LEU A 35 -13.63 -12.81 -2.72
C LEU A 35 -14.05 -11.58 -3.53
N ILE A 36 -15.36 -11.43 -3.77
CA ILE A 36 -15.94 -10.25 -4.42
C ILE A 36 -16.62 -9.40 -3.35
N VAL A 37 -16.03 -8.25 -3.05
CA VAL A 37 -16.54 -7.29 -2.07
C VAL A 37 -16.58 -5.87 -2.65
N LYS A 38 -17.44 -5.01 -2.13
CA LYS A 38 -17.50 -3.58 -2.52
C LYS A 38 -16.39 -2.77 -1.85
N SER A 39 -16.06 -3.12 -0.62
CA SER A 39 -14.99 -2.48 0.14
C SER A 39 -14.51 -3.39 1.26
N ILE A 40 -13.29 -3.15 1.72
CA ILE A 40 -12.67 -3.78 2.89
C ILE A 40 -12.22 -2.67 3.81
N THR A 41 -12.60 -2.75 5.09
CA THR A 41 -12.07 -1.91 6.17
C THR A 41 -11.28 -2.80 7.12
N VAL A 42 -10.08 -2.39 7.48
CA VAL A 42 -9.22 -3.07 8.44
C VAL A 42 -9.15 -2.20 9.70
N GLU A 43 -9.49 -2.80 10.84
CA GLU A 43 -9.48 -2.15 12.15
C GLU A 43 -8.51 -2.86 13.08
N ASP A 44 -7.95 -2.13 14.04
CA ASP A 44 -7.19 -2.72 15.15
C ASP A 44 -8.13 -3.31 16.23
N ASP A 45 -7.56 -3.95 17.25
CA ASP A 45 -8.31 -4.57 18.36
C ASP A 45 -9.15 -3.56 19.17
N ARG A 46 -8.96 -2.26 18.98
CA ARG A 46 -9.69 -1.16 19.62
C ARG A 46 -10.79 -0.58 18.74
N GLY A 47 -10.94 -1.09 17.49
CA GLY A 47 -11.90 -0.57 16.50
C GLY A 47 -11.40 0.69 15.78
N VAL A 48 -10.10 0.98 15.82
CA VAL A 48 -9.51 2.09 15.06
C VAL A 48 -9.25 1.62 13.63
N VAL A 49 -9.74 2.37 12.64
CA VAL A 49 -9.52 2.07 11.22
C VAL A 49 -8.06 2.27 10.88
N MET A 50 -7.40 1.20 10.47
CA MET A 50 -6.00 1.16 10.04
C MET A 50 -5.84 1.12 8.52
N GLY A 51 -6.89 0.70 7.79
CA GLY A 51 -6.86 0.63 6.35
C GLY A 51 -8.25 0.54 5.73
N TYR A 52 -8.33 1.03 4.50
CA TYR A 52 -9.53 0.97 3.67
C TYR A 52 -9.16 0.65 2.22
N MET A 53 -9.93 -0.23 1.59
CA MET A 53 -9.87 -0.49 0.15
C MET A 53 -11.30 -0.50 -0.41
N GLY A 54 -11.57 0.33 -1.40
CA GLY A 54 -12.88 0.42 -2.04
C GLY A 54 -12.96 1.65 -2.94
N ASN A 55 -14.02 1.76 -3.74
CA ASN A 55 -14.28 2.92 -4.61
C ASN A 55 -13.08 3.33 -5.50
N GLY A 56 -12.23 2.37 -5.91
CA GLY A 56 -11.07 2.62 -6.76
C GLY A 56 -9.83 3.16 -6.07
N TYR A 57 -9.77 3.13 -4.73
CA TYR A 57 -8.58 3.50 -3.98
C TYR A 57 -8.31 2.58 -2.78
N MET A 58 -7.09 2.60 -2.31
CA MET A 58 -6.64 2.05 -1.04
C MET A 58 -6.01 3.15 -0.21
N GLN A 59 -6.29 3.17 1.08
CA GLN A 59 -5.73 4.12 2.04
C GLN A 59 -5.38 3.42 3.34
N THR A 60 -4.25 3.79 3.93
CA THR A 60 -3.86 3.34 5.27
C THR A 60 -3.75 4.53 6.22
N TYR A 61 -3.88 4.25 7.51
CA TYR A 61 -3.87 5.24 8.57
C TYR A 61 -2.93 4.82 9.70
N ASN A 62 -2.43 5.77 10.45
CA ASN A 62 -1.74 5.51 11.70
C ASN A 62 -2.75 5.38 12.86
N THR A 63 -2.26 5.07 14.06
CA THR A 63 -3.09 4.90 15.26
C THR A 63 -3.75 6.20 15.75
N PHE A 64 -3.41 7.36 15.18
CA PHE A 64 -4.01 8.66 15.45
C PHE A 64 -5.11 9.02 14.43
N GLY A 65 -5.33 8.15 13.42
CA GLY A 65 -6.30 8.37 12.36
C GLY A 65 -5.76 9.21 11.20
N GLU A 66 -4.47 9.57 11.21
CA GLU A 66 -3.85 10.31 10.11
C GLU A 66 -3.51 9.38 8.95
N PRO A 67 -3.70 9.81 7.70
CA PRO A 67 -3.32 9.02 6.53
C PRO A 67 -1.81 8.77 6.50
N THR A 68 -1.41 7.55 6.08
CA THR A 68 0.00 7.18 5.88
C THR A 68 0.32 6.85 4.44
N LEU A 69 -0.64 6.25 3.71
CA LEU A 69 -0.51 5.91 2.30
C LEU A 69 -1.86 6.06 1.60
N PHE A 70 -1.85 6.56 0.39
CA PHE A 70 -2.98 6.53 -0.53
C PHE A 70 -2.52 5.97 -1.88
N VAL A 71 -3.28 5.05 -2.45
CA VAL A 71 -3.11 4.53 -3.82
C VAL A 71 -4.46 4.56 -4.50
N GLY A 72 -4.57 5.22 -5.63
CA GLY A 72 -5.87 5.32 -6.30
C GLY A 72 -5.82 6.01 -7.65
N THR A 73 -7.00 6.34 -8.15
CA THR A 73 -7.19 7.02 -9.43
C THR A 73 -7.54 8.48 -9.21
N GLY A 74 -6.84 9.35 -9.90
CA GLY A 74 -7.11 10.80 -9.90
C GLY A 74 -8.32 11.19 -10.75
N LYS A 75 -8.73 12.45 -10.64
CA LYS A 75 -9.88 13.00 -11.40
C LYS A 75 -9.71 12.89 -12.91
N ASP A 76 -8.48 12.91 -13.39
CA ASP A 76 -8.13 12.81 -14.81
C ASP A 76 -7.93 11.35 -15.28
N GLY A 77 -8.29 10.35 -14.44
CA GLY A 77 -8.22 8.93 -14.76
C GLY A 77 -6.83 8.30 -14.56
N GLY A 78 -5.81 9.09 -14.27
CA GLY A 78 -4.45 8.59 -14.00
C GLY A 78 -4.29 8.01 -12.60
N GLY A 79 -3.50 6.95 -12.46
CA GLY A 79 -3.16 6.37 -11.16
C GLY A 79 -2.12 7.18 -10.42
N TYR A 80 -2.21 7.20 -9.08
CA TYR A 80 -1.18 7.80 -8.24
C TYR A 80 -1.06 7.15 -6.87
N LEU A 81 0.10 7.36 -6.26
CA LEU A 81 0.42 7.00 -4.88
C LEU A 81 0.86 8.26 -4.15
N ARG A 82 0.38 8.43 -2.90
CA ARG A 82 0.87 9.43 -1.95
C ARG A 82 1.33 8.75 -0.68
N ALA A 83 2.49 9.14 -0.21
CA ALA A 83 2.96 8.81 1.14
C ALA A 83 2.87 10.06 2.00
N TYR A 84 2.53 9.87 3.28
CA TYR A 84 2.38 10.93 4.26
C TYR A 84 3.32 10.71 5.43
N ASN A 85 3.71 11.76 6.10
CA ASN A 85 4.45 11.67 7.35
C ASN A 85 3.51 11.28 8.53
N GLY A 86 4.06 11.16 9.73
CA GLY A 86 3.28 10.81 10.93
C GLY A 86 2.25 11.87 11.36
N GLU A 87 2.30 13.07 10.81
CA GLU A 87 1.42 14.21 11.07
C GLU A 87 0.34 14.36 10.00
N GLY A 88 0.36 13.49 8.96
CA GLY A 88 -0.61 13.50 7.86
C GLY A 88 -0.23 14.42 6.69
N ASP A 89 0.96 15.02 6.70
CA ASP A 89 1.44 15.85 5.59
C ASP A 89 2.02 14.98 4.47
N GLU A 90 1.74 15.35 3.21
CA GLU A 90 2.28 14.66 2.04
C GLU A 90 3.81 14.76 2.00
N SER A 91 4.50 13.62 1.99
CA SER A 91 5.96 13.52 1.93
C SER A 91 6.46 13.06 0.57
N ALA A 92 5.67 12.28 -0.17
CA ALA A 92 6.00 11.85 -1.52
C ALA A 92 4.74 11.62 -2.38
N TYR A 93 4.89 11.85 -3.67
CA TYR A 93 3.90 11.59 -4.71
C TYR A 93 4.54 10.82 -5.86
N VAL A 94 3.87 9.79 -6.34
CA VAL A 94 4.22 9.07 -7.58
C VAL A 94 2.94 8.93 -8.40
N GLY A 95 2.93 9.41 -9.63
CA GLY A 95 1.71 9.27 -10.43
C GLY A 95 1.79 9.92 -11.78
N THR A 96 0.62 10.03 -12.42
CA THR A 96 0.47 10.69 -13.72
C THR A 96 0.03 12.14 -13.55
N GLY A 97 0.63 13.00 -14.36
CA GLY A 97 0.23 14.39 -14.47
C GLY A 97 -0.98 14.58 -15.37
N ARG A 98 -1.52 15.79 -15.37
CA ARG A 98 -2.70 16.19 -16.13
C ARG A 98 -2.57 15.94 -17.65
N MET A 99 -1.34 15.94 -18.17
CA MET A 99 -1.03 15.69 -19.59
C MET A 99 -0.62 14.24 -19.87
N GLY A 100 -0.81 13.32 -18.91
CA GLY A 100 -0.50 11.90 -19.06
C GLY A 100 0.96 11.52 -18.76
N GLY A 101 1.86 12.47 -18.58
CA GLY A 101 3.25 12.20 -18.22
C GLY A 101 3.38 11.74 -16.77
N GLY A 102 4.24 10.74 -16.52
CA GLY A 102 4.52 10.26 -15.16
C GLY A 102 5.52 11.15 -14.42
N TYR A 103 5.37 11.27 -13.09
CA TYR A 103 6.37 11.98 -12.27
C TYR A 103 6.39 11.46 -10.81
N ILE A 104 7.52 11.76 -10.17
CA ILE A 104 7.76 11.56 -8.74
C ILE A 104 8.07 12.92 -8.13
N ARG A 105 7.50 13.21 -6.97
CA ARG A 105 7.84 14.39 -6.16
C ARG A 105 8.12 13.97 -4.72
N THR A 106 9.01 14.71 -4.08
CA THR A 106 9.20 14.64 -2.63
C THR A 106 9.03 16.02 -2.01
N TYR A 107 8.62 16.03 -0.75
CA TYR A 107 8.34 17.25 0.00
C TYR A 107 9.07 17.23 1.34
N ASN A 108 9.43 18.38 1.86
CA ASN A 108 9.95 18.51 3.22
C ASN A 108 8.80 18.67 4.23
N ASN A 109 9.13 18.69 5.52
CA ASN A 109 8.16 18.83 6.61
C ASN A 109 7.35 20.14 6.59
N SER A 110 7.72 21.10 5.74
CA SER A 110 6.97 22.36 5.54
C SER A 110 6.07 22.29 4.29
N GLY A 111 5.89 21.11 3.69
CA GLY A 111 5.09 20.89 2.50
C GLY A 111 5.69 21.47 1.20
N ARG A 112 6.97 21.88 1.23
CA ARG A 112 7.65 22.38 0.03
C ARG A 112 8.27 21.25 -0.76
N GLU A 113 8.14 21.31 -2.09
CA GLU A 113 8.77 20.36 -3.01
C GLU A 113 10.29 20.42 -2.88
N THR A 114 10.92 19.24 -2.74
CA THR A 114 12.37 19.09 -2.63
C THR A 114 12.98 18.41 -3.85
N SER A 115 12.19 17.60 -4.57
CA SER A 115 12.61 17.02 -5.84
C SER A 115 11.44 16.78 -6.78
N TYR A 116 11.72 16.80 -8.06
CA TYR A 116 10.84 16.39 -9.15
C TYR A 116 11.63 15.53 -10.13
N LEU A 117 11.13 14.35 -10.44
CA LEU A 117 11.60 13.50 -11.52
C LEU A 117 10.40 13.10 -12.36
N GLY A 118 10.40 13.45 -13.64
CA GLY A 118 9.24 13.12 -14.47
C GLY A 118 9.32 13.67 -15.88
N THR A 119 8.17 13.69 -16.54
CA THR A 119 8.00 14.20 -17.90
C THR A 119 7.69 15.69 -17.89
N GLY A 120 8.48 16.47 -18.59
CA GLY A 120 8.26 17.89 -18.79
C GLY A 120 7.14 18.20 -19.78
N SER A 121 6.79 19.49 -19.92
CA SER A 121 5.77 19.97 -20.85
C SER A 121 6.11 19.75 -22.33
N ASP A 122 7.38 19.55 -22.62
CA ASP A 122 7.92 19.24 -23.96
C ASP A 122 8.07 17.73 -24.22
N ASN A 123 7.50 16.87 -23.33
CA ASN A 123 7.65 15.42 -23.30
C ASN A 123 9.09 14.92 -23.07
N SER A 124 10.02 15.78 -22.66
CA SER A 124 11.35 15.35 -22.23
C SER A 124 11.37 14.90 -20.77
N GLY A 125 12.35 14.06 -20.40
CA GLY A 125 12.62 13.75 -19.01
C GLY A 125 13.20 14.96 -18.28
N GLN A 126 12.74 15.22 -17.06
CA GLN A 126 13.22 16.32 -16.22
C GLN A 126 13.56 15.82 -14.82
N LEU A 127 14.71 16.26 -14.31
CA LEU A 127 15.07 16.14 -12.90
C LEU A 127 15.27 17.56 -12.35
N ARG A 128 14.58 17.86 -11.24
CA ARG A 128 14.72 19.12 -10.50
C ARG A 128 15.00 18.81 -9.05
N ILE A 129 15.95 19.50 -8.47
CA ILE A 129 16.27 19.46 -7.05
C ILE A 129 16.10 20.87 -6.51
N TYR A 130 15.44 21.01 -5.37
CA TYR A 130 15.15 22.30 -4.76
C TYR A 130 15.86 22.43 -3.43
N ASP A 131 16.30 23.63 -3.11
CA ASP A 131 16.82 23.94 -1.78
C ASP A 131 15.69 23.99 -0.73
N LYS A 132 16.03 24.17 0.53
CA LYS A 132 15.05 24.27 1.64
C LYS A 132 14.09 25.47 1.50
N GLN A 133 14.40 26.45 0.68
CA GLN A 133 13.57 27.60 0.37
C GLN A 133 12.63 27.34 -0.81
N GLY A 134 12.83 26.23 -1.55
CA GLY A 134 12.08 25.89 -2.76
C GLY A 134 12.63 26.49 -4.03
N ASN A 135 13.87 27.05 -4.01
CA ASN A 135 14.51 27.52 -5.21
C ASN A 135 15.19 26.34 -5.92
N CYS A 136 15.06 26.27 -7.23
CA CYS A 136 15.86 25.37 -8.06
C CYS A 136 17.22 26.05 -8.23
N PRO A 137 18.34 25.51 -7.74
CA PRO A 137 19.66 26.08 -8.03
C PRO A 137 19.85 26.02 -9.53
N GLU A 138 20.10 27.17 -10.15
CA GLU A 138 20.56 27.21 -11.53
C GLU A 138 21.89 26.45 -11.58
N LEU A 139 21.90 25.31 -12.29
CA LEU A 139 23.17 24.71 -12.67
C LEU A 139 23.85 25.76 -13.55
N SER A 140 24.91 26.35 -13.05
CA SER A 140 25.62 27.47 -13.69
C SER A 140 26.26 27.12 -15.03
N GLU A 141 26.15 25.87 -15.48
CA GLU A 141 26.51 25.40 -16.79
C GLU A 141 25.44 24.44 -17.34
N PRO A 142 25.03 24.53 -18.60
CA PRO A 142 24.12 23.56 -19.22
C PRO A 142 24.85 22.21 -19.30
N VAL A 143 24.47 21.29 -18.43
CA VAL A 143 24.93 19.89 -18.50
C VAL A 143 24.41 19.33 -19.84
N PRO A 144 25.27 18.89 -20.75
CA PRO A 144 24.83 18.31 -22.02
C PRO A 144 23.89 17.14 -21.75
N ARG A 145 22.78 17.01 -22.48
CA ARG A 145 21.71 16.01 -22.26
C ARG A 145 22.20 14.56 -22.16
N TYR A 146 23.40 14.24 -22.63
CA TYR A 146 24.00 12.91 -22.57
C TYR A 146 24.84 12.66 -21.32
N GLU A 147 25.28 13.69 -20.58
CA GLU A 147 26.05 13.50 -19.33
C GLU A 147 25.17 13.15 -18.13
N VAL A 148 23.91 13.55 -18.14
CA VAL A 148 22.95 13.17 -17.10
C VAL A 148 22.68 11.65 -17.08
N CYS A 149 22.78 10.99 -18.24
CA CYS A 149 22.65 9.53 -18.33
C CYS A 149 23.90 8.78 -17.86
N LEU A 150 25.08 9.40 -17.89
CA LEU A 150 26.35 8.75 -17.51
C LEU A 150 26.60 8.76 -15.99
N LEU A 151 26.00 9.68 -15.25
CA LEU A 151 26.07 9.70 -13.78
C LEU A 151 25.34 8.52 -13.12
N TYR A 152 24.44 7.84 -13.84
CA TYR A 152 23.69 6.67 -13.33
C TYR A 152 24.30 5.32 -13.70
N THR A 153 25.36 5.28 -14.54
CA THR A 153 25.95 4.03 -15.03
C THR A 153 27.35 3.74 -14.49
N SER A 154 27.85 4.51 -13.54
CA SER A 154 29.10 4.18 -12.87
C SER A 154 28.81 3.05 -11.85
N PRO A 155 29.27 1.81 -12.09
CA PRO A 155 29.18 0.78 -11.06
C PRO A 155 30.05 1.23 -9.89
N SER A 156 29.47 1.21 -8.68
CA SER A 156 30.25 1.35 -7.44
C SER A 156 31.39 0.34 -7.46
N PRO A 157 32.66 0.75 -7.25
CA PRO A 157 33.72 -0.22 -7.07
C PRO A 157 33.35 -1.07 -5.85
N ARG A 158 33.16 -2.37 -6.08
CA ARG A 158 33.10 -3.35 -5.02
C ARG A 158 34.54 -3.74 -4.74
N ASP A 159 35.04 -3.33 -3.60
CA ASP A 159 36.16 -3.96 -2.94
C ASP A 159 35.68 -5.20 -2.18
#